data_ad98bb6ad11f2f674636db13b107d200
#
_entry.id   ad98bb6ad11f2f674636db13b107d200
#
_cell.length_a   1.000
_cell.length_b   1.000
_cell.length_c   1.000
_cell.angle_alpha   90.00
_cell.angle_beta   90.00
_cell.angle_gamma   90.00
#
_symmetry.space_group_name_H-M   'P 1'
#
loop_
_entity.id
_entity.type
_entity.pdbx_description
1 polymer ?
#
loop_
_entity_poly.entity_id
_entity_poly.type
_entity_poly.pdbx_seq_one_letter_code
_entity_poly.pdbx_strand_id
1 'polypeptide(L)'
;MGKPLVLVTHSPSKEIREAIIKTLGNGGKVKFLPDLADEEQLKAIRSAQALLTYDPVKDLGKERLGQLRNCLLIQCLTSGIDYLPLDQLPSQIPVAYNAGAFAEAMAEHVVAMAFAASKRLSIEHNLMRNGEFNQFVPTK
;
A
#
# COMPACT_ATOMS: atom_id res chain seq x y z
N MET A 1 21.97 14.38 16.55
CA MET A 1 20.53 14.08 16.36
C MET A 1 20.36 12.57 16.31
N GLY A 2 19.38 12.02 17.02
CA GLY A 2 19.07 10.58 16.94
C GLY A 2 18.50 10.21 15.57
N LYS A 3 18.60 8.91 15.18
CA LYS A 3 17.98 8.42 13.94
C LYS A 3 16.45 8.59 13.99
N PRO A 4 15.81 9.08 12.91
CA PRO A 4 14.36 9.25 12.86
C PRO A 4 13.63 7.91 13.04
N LEU A 5 12.47 7.96 13.69
CA LEU A 5 11.59 6.80 13.86
C LEU A 5 10.51 6.81 12.80
N VAL A 6 10.46 5.74 12.02
CA VAL A 6 9.36 5.38 11.13
C VAL A 6 8.46 4.38 11.86
N LEU A 7 7.19 4.75 12.05
CA LEU A 7 6.21 3.90 12.70
C LEU A 7 5.28 3.30 11.63
N VAL A 8 5.26 1.97 11.55
CA VAL A 8 4.38 1.21 10.66
C VAL A 8 3.13 0.82 11.46
N THR A 9 1.96 1.23 11.00
CA THR A 9 0.71 1.08 11.77
C THR A 9 0.01 -0.26 11.60
N HIS A 10 0.32 -0.98 10.53
CA HIS A 10 -0.28 -2.28 10.18
C HIS A 10 0.69 -3.44 10.44
N SER A 11 0.20 -4.66 10.26
CA SER A 11 0.97 -5.91 10.43
C SER A 11 1.35 -6.47 9.04
N PRO A 12 2.49 -6.08 8.46
CA PRO A 12 2.92 -6.60 7.18
C PRO A 12 3.47 -8.04 7.28
N SER A 13 3.53 -8.76 6.16
CA SER A 13 4.21 -10.06 6.08
C SER A 13 5.69 -9.93 6.41
N LYS A 14 6.35 -11.07 6.68
CA LYS A 14 7.78 -11.11 7.00
C LYS A 14 8.62 -10.49 5.88
N GLU A 15 8.31 -10.81 4.62
CA GLU A 15 9.03 -10.33 3.44
C GLU A 15 8.90 -8.81 3.31
N ILE A 16 7.71 -8.26 3.56
CA ILE A 16 7.48 -6.81 3.52
C ILE A 16 8.21 -6.11 4.67
N ARG A 17 8.21 -6.70 5.87
CA ARG A 17 8.98 -6.17 7.00
C ARG A 17 10.47 -6.08 6.69
N GLU A 18 11.04 -7.15 6.15
CA GLU A 18 12.45 -7.19 5.74
C GLU A 18 12.75 -6.14 4.66
N ALA A 19 11.86 -5.97 3.68
CA ALA A 19 11.99 -4.96 2.64
C ALA A 19 11.97 -3.53 3.21
N ILE A 20 11.04 -3.22 4.12
CA ILE A 20 10.97 -1.92 4.79
C ILE A 20 12.26 -1.63 5.56
N ILE A 21 12.71 -2.59 6.38
CA ILE A 21 13.93 -2.45 7.19
C ILE A 21 15.15 -2.28 6.28
N LYS A 22 15.28 -3.08 5.23
CA LYS A 22 16.38 -3.02 4.27
C LYS A 22 16.41 -1.68 3.53
N THR A 23 15.26 -1.20 3.08
CA THR A 23 15.13 0.07 2.35
C THR A 23 15.51 1.26 3.22
N LEU A 24 15.05 1.28 4.48
CA LEU A 24 15.42 2.34 5.40
C LEU A 24 16.90 2.27 5.82
N GLY A 25 17.46 1.07 5.90
CA GLY A 25 18.85 0.82 6.21
C GLY A 25 19.33 1.55 7.47
N ASN A 26 20.42 2.31 7.31
CA ASN A 26 20.95 3.13 8.40
C ASN A 26 20.31 4.52 8.53
N GLY A 27 19.35 4.88 7.64
CA GLY A 27 18.70 6.20 7.63
C GLY A 27 17.73 6.44 8.78
N GLY A 28 17.19 5.39 9.39
CA GLY A 28 16.20 5.52 10.46
C GLY A 28 16.05 4.28 11.32
N LYS A 29 15.11 4.34 12.26
CA LYS A 29 14.62 3.21 13.04
C LYS A 29 13.21 2.87 12.57
N VAL A 30 12.86 1.58 12.52
CA VAL A 30 11.50 1.11 12.23
C VAL A 30 10.92 0.50 13.49
N LYS A 31 9.67 0.79 13.77
CA LYS A 31 8.84 0.05 14.74
C LYS A 31 7.52 -0.31 14.07
N PHE A 32 7.03 -1.49 14.38
CA PHE A 32 5.71 -1.96 13.95
C PHE A 32 4.75 -1.82 15.11
N LEU A 33 3.75 -0.97 14.97
CA LEU A 33 2.82 -0.63 16.06
C LEU A 33 2.12 -1.86 16.65
N PRO A 34 1.64 -2.84 15.83
CA PRO A 34 0.98 -4.03 16.36
C PRO A 34 1.88 -4.95 17.22
N ASP A 35 3.19 -4.80 17.12
CA ASP A 35 4.13 -5.62 17.91
C ASP A 35 4.43 -5.03 19.29
N LEU A 36 3.95 -3.82 19.58
CA LEU A 36 4.22 -3.10 20.82
C LEU A 36 3.09 -3.28 21.84
N ALA A 37 3.46 -3.34 23.10
CA ALA A 37 2.49 -3.26 24.18
C ALA A 37 1.80 -1.88 24.21
N ASP A 38 0.58 -1.79 24.73
CA ASP A 38 -0.25 -0.57 24.68
C ASP A 38 0.44 0.69 25.19
N GLU A 39 1.19 0.57 26.30
CA GLU A 39 1.98 1.70 26.84
C GLU A 39 3.12 2.13 25.93
N GLU A 40 3.74 1.19 25.22
CA GLU A 40 4.82 1.46 24.28
C GLU A 40 4.29 2.02 22.96
N GLN A 41 3.06 1.63 22.54
CA GLN A 41 2.42 2.18 21.34
C GLN A 41 2.29 3.70 21.43
N LEU A 42 1.78 4.21 22.57
CA LEU A 42 1.60 5.65 22.73
C LEU A 42 2.93 6.42 22.72
N LYS A 43 3.98 5.83 23.33
CA LYS A 43 5.34 6.41 23.27
C LYS A 43 5.87 6.43 21.85
N ALA A 44 5.66 5.35 21.08
CA ALA A 44 6.08 5.25 19.69
C ALA A 44 5.36 6.27 18.81
N ILE A 45 4.04 6.43 18.96
CA ILE A 45 3.22 7.42 18.23
C ILE A 45 3.74 8.84 18.48
N ARG A 46 3.98 9.20 19.75
CA ARG A 46 4.48 10.53 20.12
C ARG A 46 5.88 10.83 19.60
N SER A 47 6.71 9.80 19.42
CA SER A 47 8.11 9.96 18.99
C SER A 47 8.33 9.72 17.51
N ALA A 48 7.33 9.24 16.76
CA ALA A 48 7.44 8.99 15.33
C ALA A 48 7.66 10.28 14.54
N GLN A 49 8.65 10.29 13.65
CA GLN A 49 8.86 11.35 12.66
C GLN A 49 8.19 11.04 11.33
N ALA A 50 7.94 9.78 11.03
CA ALA A 50 7.15 9.39 9.86
C ALA A 50 6.20 8.23 10.23
N LEU A 51 5.01 8.27 9.63
CA LEU A 51 4.01 7.22 9.73
C LEU A 51 3.92 6.51 8.38
N LEU A 52 3.97 5.18 8.40
CA LEU A 52 3.75 4.33 7.24
C LEU A 52 2.46 3.53 7.46
N THR A 53 1.43 3.77 6.65
CA THR A 53 0.06 3.33 6.94
C THR A 53 -0.73 3.05 5.67
N TYR A 54 -1.80 2.28 5.76
CA TYR A 54 -2.83 2.20 4.72
C TYR A 54 -3.94 3.23 4.95
N ASP A 55 -4.40 3.34 6.19
CA ASP A 55 -5.46 4.27 6.60
C ASP A 55 -5.16 4.75 8.03
N PRO A 56 -4.56 5.94 8.18
CA PRO A 56 -4.14 6.43 9.49
C PRO A 56 -5.31 6.63 10.46
N VAL A 57 -6.51 6.91 9.93
CA VAL A 57 -7.70 7.14 10.76
C VAL A 57 -8.21 5.81 11.34
N LYS A 58 -8.26 4.75 10.52
CA LYS A 58 -8.66 3.42 10.99
C LYS A 58 -7.61 2.79 11.89
N ASP A 59 -6.31 2.94 11.53
CA ASP A 59 -5.22 2.29 12.24
C ASP A 59 -4.98 2.90 13.63
N LEU A 60 -5.09 4.23 13.76
CA LEU A 60 -4.79 4.94 15.01
C LEU A 60 -6.03 5.41 15.76
N GLY A 61 -7.09 5.77 15.05
CA GLY A 61 -8.22 6.49 15.61
C GLY A 61 -7.91 7.96 15.90
N LYS A 62 -8.95 8.77 16.04
CA LYS A 62 -8.86 10.22 16.18
C LYS A 62 -8.01 10.69 17.36
N GLU A 63 -8.13 10.02 18.50
CA GLU A 63 -7.38 10.37 19.72
C GLU A 63 -5.88 10.18 19.56
N ARG A 64 -5.45 9.05 18.98
CA ARG A 64 -4.04 8.73 18.75
C ARG A 64 -3.43 9.57 17.62
N LEU A 65 -4.21 9.93 16.60
CA LEU A 65 -3.79 10.87 15.57
C LEU A 65 -3.39 12.23 16.18
N GLY A 66 -4.15 12.73 17.15
CA GLY A 66 -3.82 13.93 17.90
C GLY A 66 -2.53 13.85 18.74
N GLN A 67 -1.95 12.66 18.90
CA GLN A 67 -0.69 12.44 19.62
C GLN A 67 0.55 12.46 18.70
N LEU A 68 0.40 12.61 17.39
CA LEU A 68 1.49 12.70 16.41
C LEU A 68 2.22 14.04 16.51
N ARG A 69 2.91 14.28 17.63
CA ARG A 69 3.51 15.59 17.94
C ARG A 69 4.80 15.87 17.18
N ASN A 70 5.56 14.82 16.80
CA ASN A 70 6.84 14.92 16.13
C ASN A 70 6.79 14.43 14.68
N CYS A 71 5.59 14.06 14.19
CA CYS A 71 5.42 13.50 12.87
C CYS A 71 5.57 14.59 11.80
N LEU A 72 6.42 14.34 10.83
CA LEU A 72 6.74 15.23 9.73
C LEU A 72 6.14 14.76 8.40
N LEU A 73 5.69 13.50 8.34
CA LEU A 73 5.15 12.89 7.13
C LEU A 73 4.22 11.72 7.49
N ILE A 74 3.05 11.68 6.87
CA ILE A 74 2.22 10.48 6.78
C ILE A 74 2.33 9.94 5.37
N GLN A 75 2.94 8.75 5.21
CA GLN A 75 3.02 8.05 3.94
C GLN A 75 1.96 6.96 3.87
N CYS A 76 0.98 7.13 2.99
CA CYS A 76 0.01 6.11 2.66
C CYS A 76 0.57 5.13 1.62
N LEU A 77 0.35 3.83 1.84
CA LEU A 77 0.84 2.75 0.96
C LEU A 77 -0.05 2.48 -0.24
N THR A 78 -1.18 3.15 -0.32
CA THR A 78 -2.14 3.03 -1.43
C THR A 78 -1.81 3.97 -2.59
N SER A 79 -2.26 3.63 -3.79
CA SER A 79 -2.10 4.46 -4.98
C SER A 79 -3.15 5.58 -5.11
N GLY A 80 -4.18 5.56 -4.25
CA GLY A 80 -5.21 6.59 -4.14
C GLY A 80 -5.57 6.81 -2.69
N ILE A 81 -6.05 7.99 -2.34
CA ILE A 81 -6.44 8.42 -0.99
C ILE A 81 -7.85 9.00 -0.92
N ASP A 82 -8.67 8.79 -1.94
CA ASP A 82 -10.04 9.34 -2.05
C ASP A 82 -10.97 8.88 -0.92
N TYR A 83 -10.64 7.74 -0.30
CA TYR A 83 -11.38 7.16 0.83
C TYR A 83 -10.97 7.75 2.18
N LEU A 84 -9.86 8.52 2.24
CA LEU A 84 -9.39 9.08 3.51
C LEU A 84 -10.16 10.34 3.88
N PRO A 85 -10.66 10.44 5.10
CA PRO A 85 -11.22 11.68 5.61
C PRO A 85 -10.09 12.65 5.97
N LEU A 86 -9.56 13.36 4.97
CA LEU A 86 -8.40 14.26 5.10
C LEU A 86 -8.63 15.36 6.14
N ASP A 87 -9.88 15.76 6.35
CA ASP A 87 -10.30 16.72 7.37
C ASP A 87 -10.11 16.23 8.82
N GLN A 88 -9.97 14.92 9.01
CA GLN A 88 -9.69 14.32 10.32
C GLN A 88 -8.18 14.14 10.60
N LEU A 89 -7.35 14.39 9.60
CA LEU A 89 -5.90 14.32 9.75
C LEU A 89 -5.34 15.64 10.27
N PRO A 90 -4.21 15.62 11.02
CA PRO A 90 -3.55 16.84 11.46
C PRO A 90 -3.11 17.68 10.25
N SER A 91 -3.70 18.86 10.06
CA SER A 91 -3.50 19.72 8.88
C SER A 91 -2.05 20.18 8.66
N GLN A 92 -1.24 20.17 9.72
CA GLN A 92 0.17 20.54 9.68
C GLN A 92 1.09 19.42 9.18
N ILE A 93 0.60 18.18 9.06
CA ILE A 93 1.41 17.03 8.65
C ILE A 93 1.10 16.70 7.18
N PRO A 94 2.08 16.82 6.27
CA PRO A 94 1.86 16.44 4.88
C PRO A 94 1.55 14.96 4.75
N VAL A 95 0.60 14.65 3.84
CA VAL A 95 0.21 13.30 3.49
C VAL A 95 0.70 13.00 2.08
N ALA A 96 1.54 11.98 1.97
CA ALA A 96 1.99 11.44 0.69
C ALA A 96 1.36 10.06 0.43
N TYR A 97 1.25 9.67 -0.82
CA TYR A 97 0.71 8.38 -1.24
C TYR A 97 1.42 7.87 -2.51
N ASN A 98 1.22 6.61 -2.86
CA ASN A 98 1.92 5.96 -3.97
C ASN A 98 1.24 6.24 -5.33
N ALA A 99 1.05 7.51 -5.67
CA ALA A 99 0.46 7.91 -6.93
C ALA A 99 1.22 7.29 -8.11
N GLY A 100 0.51 6.60 -9.01
CA GLY A 100 1.10 6.00 -10.19
C GLY A 100 1.93 4.73 -9.98
N ALA A 101 2.09 4.25 -8.74
CA ALA A 101 2.94 3.07 -8.45
C ALA A 101 2.54 1.79 -9.21
N PHE A 102 1.26 1.66 -9.57
CA PHE A 102 0.74 0.51 -10.31
C PHE A 102 0.35 0.85 -11.75
N ALA A 103 0.63 2.06 -12.24
CA ALA A 103 0.12 2.54 -13.54
C ALA A 103 0.59 1.66 -14.70
N GLU A 104 1.87 1.32 -14.75
CA GLU A 104 2.45 0.48 -15.81
C GLU A 104 1.86 -0.93 -15.79
N ALA A 105 1.91 -1.60 -14.64
CA ALA A 105 1.37 -2.95 -14.49
C ALA A 105 -0.15 -3.01 -14.79
N MET A 106 -0.90 -1.99 -14.40
CA MET A 106 -2.34 -1.90 -14.71
C MET A 106 -2.58 -1.66 -16.19
N ALA A 107 -1.77 -0.83 -16.86
CA ALA A 107 -1.88 -0.60 -18.30
C ALA A 107 -1.60 -1.88 -19.08
N GLU A 108 -0.54 -2.60 -18.75
CA GLU A 108 -0.22 -3.91 -19.35
C GLU A 108 -1.36 -4.90 -19.15
N HIS A 109 -1.91 -4.97 -17.94
CA HIS A 109 -3.04 -5.85 -17.64
C HIS A 109 -4.27 -5.52 -18.48
N VAL A 110 -4.63 -4.24 -18.62
CA VAL A 110 -5.77 -3.80 -19.44
C VAL A 110 -5.57 -4.20 -20.90
N VAL A 111 -4.38 -3.99 -21.47
CA VAL A 111 -4.06 -4.39 -22.84
C VAL A 111 -4.15 -5.90 -23.01
N ALA A 112 -3.58 -6.67 -22.08
CA ALA A 112 -3.65 -8.13 -22.11
C ALA A 112 -5.10 -8.64 -22.05
N MET A 113 -5.92 -8.08 -21.18
CA MET A 113 -7.34 -8.43 -21.08
C MET A 113 -8.13 -8.06 -22.33
N ALA A 114 -7.84 -6.91 -22.94
CA ALA A 114 -8.47 -6.49 -24.19
C ALA A 114 -8.17 -7.48 -25.34
N PHE A 115 -6.90 -7.90 -25.46
CA PHE A 115 -6.53 -8.93 -26.44
C PHE A 115 -7.13 -10.29 -26.11
N ALA A 116 -7.14 -10.72 -24.85
CA ALA A 116 -7.75 -11.97 -24.44
C ALA A 116 -9.25 -12.02 -24.78
N ALA A 117 -9.95 -10.92 -24.53
CA ALA A 117 -11.38 -10.81 -24.85
C ALA A 117 -11.63 -10.76 -26.35
N SER A 118 -10.92 -9.89 -27.09
CA SER A 118 -11.11 -9.72 -28.54
C SER A 118 -10.77 -10.98 -29.35
N LYS A 119 -9.79 -11.75 -28.89
CA LYS A 119 -9.38 -13.03 -29.50
C LYS A 119 -10.06 -14.26 -28.89
N ARG A 120 -10.97 -14.07 -27.95
CA ARG A 120 -11.70 -15.16 -27.30
C ARG A 120 -10.76 -16.22 -26.70
N LEU A 121 -9.58 -15.83 -26.19
CA LEU A 121 -8.49 -16.76 -25.84
C LEU A 121 -8.92 -17.88 -24.88
N SER A 122 -9.75 -17.58 -23.89
CA SER A 122 -10.20 -18.59 -22.93
C SER A 122 -11.15 -19.63 -23.58
N ILE A 123 -11.98 -19.19 -24.54
CA ILE A 123 -12.89 -20.06 -25.28
C ILE A 123 -12.12 -20.96 -26.21
N GLU A 124 -11.26 -20.37 -27.04
CA GLU A 124 -10.43 -21.11 -28.00
C GLU A 124 -9.47 -22.08 -27.30
N HIS A 125 -8.88 -21.70 -26.17
CA HIS A 125 -8.06 -22.58 -25.36
C HIS A 125 -8.84 -23.82 -24.88
N ASN A 126 -10.06 -23.63 -24.39
CA ASN A 126 -10.90 -24.76 -23.93
C ASN A 126 -11.32 -25.68 -25.07
N LEU A 127 -11.66 -25.11 -26.23
CA LEU A 127 -11.98 -25.92 -27.43
C LEU A 127 -10.78 -26.78 -27.83
N MET A 128 -9.58 -26.19 -27.92
CA MET A 128 -8.35 -26.90 -28.25
C MET A 128 -8.02 -28.02 -27.24
N ARG A 129 -8.24 -27.78 -25.95
CA ARG A 129 -8.04 -28.81 -24.92
C ARG A 129 -8.98 -30.01 -25.10
N ASN A 130 -10.17 -29.79 -25.66
CA ASN A 130 -11.15 -30.84 -25.95
C ASN A 130 -10.95 -31.48 -27.34
N GLY A 131 -9.87 -31.12 -28.05
CA GLY A 131 -9.60 -31.62 -29.40
C GLY A 131 -10.40 -30.94 -30.50
N GLU A 132 -11.06 -29.84 -30.18
CA GLU A 132 -11.85 -29.04 -31.12
C GLU A 132 -10.98 -27.91 -31.66
N PHE A 133 -10.70 -27.94 -32.97
CA PHE A 133 -9.94 -26.88 -33.65
C PHE A 133 -10.73 -26.39 -34.86
N ASN A 134 -11.16 -25.14 -34.83
CA ASN A 134 -11.94 -24.54 -35.91
C ASN A 134 -11.24 -23.29 -36.48
N GLN A 135 -10.54 -23.45 -37.61
CA GLN A 135 -9.79 -22.38 -38.29
C GLN A 135 -10.67 -21.27 -38.88
N PHE A 136 -11.94 -21.55 -39.10
CA PHE A 136 -12.81 -20.69 -39.93
C PHE A 136 -13.85 -19.93 -39.12
N VAL A 137 -13.80 -19.95 -37.80
CA VAL A 137 -14.68 -19.12 -36.98
C VAL A 137 -14.18 -17.67 -37.03
N PRO A 138 -14.91 -16.73 -37.61
CA PRO A 138 -14.52 -15.33 -37.64
C PRO A 138 -14.46 -14.81 -36.20
N THR A 139 -13.30 -14.43 -35.74
CA THR A 139 -13.18 -13.59 -34.54
C THR A 139 -13.52 -12.17 -34.96
N LYS A 140 -14.68 -11.69 -34.49
CA LYS A 140 -15.05 -10.29 -34.69
C LYS A 140 -14.08 -9.38 -33.96
#